data_5280635e5dca2fcad66484eeadd7a431
#
_entry.id   5280635e5dca2fcad66484eeadd7a431
#
_cell.length_a   1.000
_cell.length_b   1.000
_cell.length_c   1.000
_cell.angle_alpha   90.00
_cell.angle_beta   90.00
_cell.angle_gamma   90.00
#
_symmetry.space_group_name_H-M   'P 1'
#
loop_
_entity.id
_entity.type
_entity.pdbx_description
1 polymer ?
#
loop_
_entity_poly.entity_id
_entity_poly.type
_entity_poly.pdbx_seq_one_letter_code
_entity_poly.pdbx_strand_id
1 'polypeptide(L)'
;MNQETAKVVRKISKCTIKPHKISEESKQPHYLTPWDLSLLNVNYIQKGLLFRKPAPSFEDPNPTITFIDQLKHSLSMTLTHFYPLSGLMVTKQQANPPFYGIYVDCSNDSVGAEFIHAAADITMMDILTPIDVPRIVQSFFALDGAISHDGHTEPLLVVQATDHVIGDGTAYWKFFNAFAEICRKLRKASKQAGDQHIECNISGPPITRRWFMEDHIDPTLISLPFSHHKEFVEDQYERPLLRERMFHLTEESLAKLKAKANVECSTKQTQISSFQALSAFVWRSITRARHLTSDQKTICGTTTVGELLENGIGWAALVVHKIIKEHTDEKIRGLREKWMKKPLIHQTGPFSDVPIVHMGSSPRFDVYGCDFGLGTAVAARSGFANKFDGKVTSYRGLTGIGSVMLEVCLPPESMSALESDEEFMDAVSPHEIHVQYLAYV
;
A
#
# COMPACT_ATOMS: atom_id res chain seq x y z
N MET A 1 36.56 10.56 -11.06
CA MET A 1 35.13 10.49 -11.45
C MET A 1 34.86 9.04 -11.84
N ASN A 2 34.44 8.22 -10.85
CA ASN A 2 33.96 6.87 -11.13
C ASN A 2 32.55 7.00 -11.72
N GLN A 3 32.36 6.59 -12.96
CA GLN A 3 31.03 6.30 -13.49
C GLN A 3 30.48 5.12 -12.70
N GLU A 4 29.67 5.40 -11.68
CA GLU A 4 28.75 4.39 -11.13
C GLU A 4 27.86 3.96 -12.29
N THR A 5 28.09 2.76 -12.81
CA THR A 5 27.18 2.11 -13.75
C THR A 5 25.82 2.05 -13.06
N ALA A 6 24.84 2.79 -13.61
CA ALA A 6 23.50 2.85 -13.05
C ALA A 6 22.97 1.41 -12.90
N LYS A 7 22.76 0.98 -11.65
CA LYS A 7 22.15 -0.32 -11.34
C LYS A 7 20.73 -0.29 -11.94
N VAL A 8 20.43 -1.16 -12.88
CA VAL A 8 19.17 -1.15 -13.64
C VAL A 8 18.47 -2.49 -13.47
N VAL A 9 17.16 -2.42 -13.22
CA VAL A 9 16.28 -3.61 -13.27
C VAL A 9 16.04 -3.94 -14.75
N ARG A 10 16.43 -5.15 -15.15
CA ARG A 10 16.32 -5.66 -16.51
C ARG A 10 15.17 -6.64 -16.63
N LYS A 11 14.19 -6.31 -17.47
CA LYS A 11 13.06 -7.20 -17.79
C LYS A 11 13.56 -8.40 -18.60
N ILE A 12 13.28 -9.62 -18.12
CA ILE A 12 13.61 -10.90 -18.79
C ILE A 12 12.41 -11.33 -19.64
N SER A 13 11.22 -11.33 -19.07
CA SER A 13 9.99 -11.72 -19.78
C SER A 13 8.77 -11.01 -19.21
N LYS A 14 7.73 -10.94 -20.03
CA LYS A 14 6.43 -10.37 -19.68
C LYS A 14 5.34 -11.27 -20.27
N CYS A 15 4.30 -11.57 -19.51
CA CYS A 15 3.15 -12.32 -19.98
C CYS A 15 1.87 -11.89 -19.25
N THR A 16 0.73 -12.19 -19.86
CA THR A 16 -0.60 -11.99 -19.27
C THR A 16 -1.05 -13.26 -18.58
N ILE A 17 -1.49 -13.15 -17.33
CA ILE A 17 -2.02 -14.26 -16.54
C ILE A 17 -3.53 -14.09 -16.40
N LYS A 18 -4.28 -15.07 -16.88
CA LYS A 18 -5.74 -15.11 -16.78
C LYS A 18 -6.19 -15.91 -15.54
N PRO A 19 -7.40 -15.68 -15.03
CA PRO A 19 -8.01 -16.54 -14.03
C PRO A 19 -8.03 -18.01 -14.49
N HIS A 20 -7.71 -18.94 -13.59
CA HIS A 20 -7.75 -20.37 -13.87
C HIS A 20 -9.17 -20.86 -14.20
N LYS A 21 -10.17 -20.29 -13.54
CA LYS A 21 -11.60 -20.54 -13.80
C LYS A 21 -12.34 -19.23 -13.95
N ILE A 22 -13.26 -19.20 -14.90
CA ILE A 22 -14.18 -18.08 -15.14
C ILE A 22 -15.51 -18.44 -14.48
N SER A 23 -15.97 -17.61 -13.54
CA SER A 23 -17.29 -17.75 -12.92
C SER A 23 -18.36 -17.02 -13.71
N GLU A 24 -19.63 -17.37 -13.55
CA GLU A 24 -20.75 -16.60 -14.15
C GLU A 24 -20.80 -15.16 -13.61
N GLU A 25 -20.40 -14.96 -12.36
CA GLU A 25 -20.30 -13.64 -11.76
C GLU A 25 -19.25 -12.75 -12.45
N SER A 26 -18.12 -13.33 -12.86
CA SER A 26 -17.06 -12.59 -13.56
C SER A 26 -17.41 -12.17 -14.99
N LYS A 27 -18.48 -12.74 -15.57
CA LYS A 27 -19.01 -12.32 -16.88
C LYS A 27 -19.89 -11.07 -16.81
N GLN A 28 -20.27 -10.66 -15.60
CA GLN A 28 -21.06 -9.45 -15.38
C GLN A 28 -20.15 -8.24 -15.15
N PRO A 29 -20.58 -7.02 -15.55
CA PRO A 29 -19.87 -5.81 -15.25
C PRO A 29 -19.64 -5.65 -13.74
N HIS A 30 -18.40 -5.42 -13.33
CA HIS A 30 -18.09 -5.10 -11.94
C HIS A 30 -18.12 -3.59 -11.74
N TYR A 31 -19.26 -3.07 -11.26
CA TYR A 31 -19.47 -1.64 -11.09
C TYR A 31 -18.63 -1.08 -9.94
N LEU A 32 -18.02 0.08 -10.20
CA LEU A 32 -17.22 0.80 -9.23
C LEU A 32 -18.09 1.50 -8.18
N THR A 33 -17.62 1.54 -6.96
CA THR A 33 -18.29 2.25 -5.86
C THR A 33 -17.96 3.75 -5.90
N PRO A 34 -18.70 4.60 -5.16
CA PRO A 34 -18.32 5.99 -4.95
C PRO A 34 -16.87 6.16 -4.48
N TRP A 35 -16.38 5.24 -3.62
CA TRP A 35 -14.99 5.26 -3.13
C TRP A 35 -13.99 4.93 -4.24
N ASP A 36 -14.25 3.92 -5.05
CA ASP A 36 -13.41 3.56 -6.20
C ASP A 36 -13.37 4.72 -7.20
N LEU A 37 -14.54 5.28 -7.53
CA LEU A 37 -14.68 6.38 -8.47
C LEU A 37 -13.99 7.66 -7.96
N SER A 38 -13.98 7.89 -6.64
CA SER A 38 -13.29 9.04 -6.06
C SER A 38 -11.76 8.96 -6.20
N LEU A 39 -11.21 7.77 -6.45
CA LEU A 39 -9.77 7.51 -6.56
C LEU A 39 -9.27 7.39 -8.00
N LEU A 40 -10.09 7.71 -9.01
CA LEU A 40 -9.72 7.55 -10.42
C LEU A 40 -8.44 8.28 -10.84
N ASN A 41 -8.13 9.41 -10.19
CA ASN A 41 -6.92 10.20 -10.45
C ASN A 41 -5.79 9.96 -9.44
N VAL A 42 -5.89 8.88 -8.63
CA VAL A 42 -4.83 8.49 -7.70
C VAL A 42 -3.94 7.44 -8.34
N ASN A 43 -2.63 7.54 -8.14
CA ASN A 43 -1.68 6.59 -8.69
C ASN A 43 -1.94 5.16 -8.18
N TYR A 44 -1.55 4.17 -8.99
CA TYR A 44 -1.54 2.78 -8.58
C TYR A 44 -0.74 2.60 -7.30
N ILE A 45 -1.26 1.76 -6.41
CA ILE A 45 -0.56 1.44 -5.17
C ILE A 45 0.61 0.50 -5.51
N GLN A 46 1.79 0.75 -4.96
CA GLN A 46 3.01 -0.03 -5.21
C GLN A 46 3.62 -0.52 -3.89
N LYS A 47 3.69 -1.83 -3.70
CA LYS A 47 4.28 -2.47 -2.50
C LYS A 47 5.12 -3.68 -2.88
N GLY A 48 6.22 -3.91 -2.21
CA GLY A 48 7.12 -5.01 -2.45
C GLY A 48 7.57 -5.73 -1.18
N LEU A 49 7.82 -7.03 -1.32
CA LEU A 49 8.41 -7.86 -0.30
C LEU A 49 9.76 -8.39 -0.80
N LEU A 50 10.77 -8.29 0.05
CA LEU A 50 12.09 -8.82 -0.20
C LEU A 50 12.23 -10.18 0.47
N PHE A 51 12.62 -11.18 -0.30
CA PHE A 51 12.86 -12.54 0.17
C PHE A 51 14.31 -12.97 -0.09
N ARG A 52 14.77 -13.95 0.67
CA ARG A 52 16.02 -14.63 0.35
C ARG A 52 15.85 -15.51 -0.88
N LYS A 53 16.83 -15.51 -1.76
CA LYS A 53 16.82 -16.37 -2.94
C LYS A 53 16.89 -17.85 -2.52
N PRO A 54 16.06 -18.73 -3.12
CA PRO A 54 16.16 -20.16 -2.86
C PRO A 54 17.53 -20.70 -3.33
N ALA A 55 18.17 -21.50 -2.46
CA ALA A 55 19.43 -22.14 -2.83
C ALA A 55 19.18 -23.27 -3.85
N PRO A 56 20.06 -23.45 -4.86
CA PRO A 56 20.03 -24.63 -5.72
C PRO A 56 20.16 -25.92 -4.92
N SER A 57 19.47 -26.97 -5.36
CA SER A 57 19.57 -28.30 -4.79
C SER A 57 19.81 -29.33 -5.89
N PHE A 58 20.14 -30.55 -5.51
CA PHE A 58 20.31 -31.64 -6.47
C PHE A 58 19.00 -31.97 -7.21
N GLU A 59 17.87 -31.82 -6.55
CA GLU A 59 16.53 -32.06 -7.13
C GLU A 59 16.04 -30.87 -8.00
N ASP A 60 16.50 -29.66 -7.72
CA ASP A 60 16.15 -28.46 -8.48
C ASP A 60 17.40 -27.58 -8.70
N PRO A 61 18.10 -27.77 -9.81
CA PRO A 61 19.29 -26.99 -10.16
C PRO A 61 18.96 -25.54 -10.55
N ASN A 62 17.71 -25.26 -10.94
CA ASN A 62 17.23 -23.94 -11.37
C ASN A 62 16.00 -23.47 -10.56
N PRO A 63 16.11 -23.36 -9.23
CA PRO A 63 14.97 -23.11 -8.35
C PRO A 63 14.27 -21.77 -8.65
N THR A 64 14.97 -20.80 -9.24
CA THR A 64 14.37 -19.52 -9.63
C THR A 64 13.35 -19.71 -10.77
N ILE A 65 13.69 -20.45 -11.82
CA ILE A 65 12.78 -20.66 -12.97
C ILE A 65 11.56 -21.45 -12.51
N THR A 66 11.79 -22.54 -11.78
CA THR A 66 10.71 -23.36 -11.20
C THR A 66 9.78 -22.51 -10.33
N PHE A 67 10.35 -21.63 -9.52
CA PHE A 67 9.60 -20.73 -8.65
C PHE A 67 8.78 -19.68 -9.44
N ILE A 68 9.34 -19.10 -10.49
CA ILE A 68 8.63 -18.14 -11.37
C ILE A 68 7.40 -18.82 -12.01
N ASP A 69 7.52 -20.04 -12.48
CA ASP A 69 6.39 -20.75 -13.09
C ASP A 69 5.33 -21.15 -12.05
N GLN A 70 5.74 -21.51 -10.85
CA GLN A 70 4.83 -21.69 -9.71
C GLN A 70 4.09 -20.40 -9.35
N LEU A 71 4.76 -19.24 -9.34
CA LEU A 71 4.11 -17.95 -9.12
C LEU A 71 3.06 -17.66 -10.19
N LYS A 72 3.39 -17.82 -11.47
CA LYS A 72 2.42 -17.61 -12.56
C LYS A 72 1.18 -18.48 -12.40
N HIS A 73 1.37 -19.78 -12.11
CA HIS A 73 0.28 -20.71 -11.88
C HIS A 73 -0.56 -20.33 -10.65
N SER A 74 0.10 -20.01 -9.54
CA SER A 74 -0.57 -19.54 -8.31
C SER A 74 -1.36 -18.25 -8.53
N LEU A 75 -0.81 -17.31 -9.32
CA LEU A 75 -1.50 -16.07 -9.68
C LEU A 75 -2.78 -16.37 -10.48
N SER A 76 -2.71 -17.26 -11.48
CA SER A 76 -3.88 -17.69 -12.26
C SER A 76 -5.00 -18.24 -11.35
N MET A 77 -4.64 -19.06 -10.37
CA MET A 77 -5.60 -19.62 -9.41
C MET A 77 -6.15 -18.55 -8.46
N THR A 78 -5.30 -17.63 -7.99
CA THR A 78 -5.71 -16.53 -7.11
C THR A 78 -6.69 -15.60 -7.82
N LEU A 79 -6.46 -15.29 -9.09
CA LEU A 79 -7.33 -14.46 -9.91
C LEU A 79 -8.74 -15.06 -10.11
N THR A 80 -8.94 -16.37 -9.91
CA THR A 80 -10.28 -16.95 -9.86
C THR A 80 -11.14 -16.34 -8.73
N HIS A 81 -10.52 -16.00 -7.61
CA HIS A 81 -11.19 -15.37 -6.46
C HIS A 81 -11.20 -13.85 -6.53
N PHE A 82 -10.19 -13.27 -7.17
CA PHE A 82 -9.99 -11.82 -7.31
C PHE A 82 -10.15 -11.38 -8.77
N TYR A 83 -11.14 -11.96 -9.47
CA TYR A 83 -11.33 -11.77 -10.91
C TYR A 83 -11.41 -10.29 -11.36
N PRO A 84 -11.90 -9.30 -10.57
CA PRO A 84 -11.89 -7.91 -11.02
C PRO A 84 -10.50 -7.37 -11.32
N LEU A 85 -9.45 -7.91 -10.68
CA LEU A 85 -8.06 -7.53 -10.93
C LEU A 85 -7.52 -8.02 -12.28
N SER A 86 -8.25 -8.88 -12.97
CA SER A 86 -7.93 -9.34 -14.32
C SER A 86 -8.72 -8.61 -15.42
N GLY A 87 -9.60 -7.67 -15.05
CA GLY A 87 -10.41 -6.89 -15.98
C GLY A 87 -9.71 -5.63 -16.49
N LEU A 88 -10.41 -4.88 -17.33
CA LEU A 88 -10.09 -3.51 -17.72
C LEU A 88 -11.25 -2.58 -17.36
N MET A 89 -10.94 -1.33 -17.09
CA MET A 89 -11.98 -0.32 -16.93
C MET A 89 -12.62 -0.01 -18.28
N VAL A 90 -13.94 0.19 -18.26
CA VAL A 90 -14.72 0.58 -19.42
C VAL A 90 -15.60 1.76 -19.03
N THR A 91 -15.60 2.80 -19.87
CA THR A 91 -16.51 3.93 -19.73
C THR A 91 -17.75 3.70 -20.58
N LYS A 92 -18.94 3.75 -19.94
CA LYS A 92 -20.23 3.81 -20.61
C LYS A 92 -20.68 5.27 -20.64
N GLN A 93 -20.83 5.82 -21.83
CA GLN A 93 -21.24 7.19 -22.03
C GLN A 93 -22.53 7.25 -22.83
N GLN A 94 -23.44 8.16 -22.46
CA GLN A 94 -24.69 8.42 -23.17
C GLN A 94 -24.95 9.93 -23.13
N ALA A 95 -25.43 10.46 -24.25
CA ALA A 95 -25.71 11.90 -24.38
C ALA A 95 -27.12 12.30 -23.89
N ASN A 96 -28.10 11.41 -24.03
CA ASN A 96 -29.51 11.72 -23.69
C ASN A 96 -30.23 10.49 -23.12
N PRO A 97 -30.58 10.46 -21.81
CA PRO A 97 -30.12 11.42 -20.79
C PRO A 97 -28.61 11.36 -20.60
N PRO A 98 -27.96 12.44 -20.15
CA PRO A 98 -26.50 12.44 -19.92
C PRO A 98 -26.12 11.38 -18.91
N PHE A 99 -25.15 10.55 -19.29
CA PHE A 99 -24.60 9.50 -18.39
C PHE A 99 -23.12 9.27 -18.69
N TYR A 100 -22.30 9.22 -17.65
CA TYR A 100 -20.88 8.88 -17.71
C TYR A 100 -20.55 7.94 -16.55
N GLY A 101 -20.53 6.65 -16.80
CA GLY A 101 -20.28 5.64 -15.78
C GLY A 101 -19.06 4.77 -16.13
N ILE A 102 -18.34 4.34 -15.11
CA ILE A 102 -17.15 3.49 -15.23
C ILE A 102 -17.38 2.18 -14.47
N TYR A 103 -16.99 1.08 -15.09
CA TYR A 103 -17.03 -0.27 -14.50
C TYR A 103 -15.83 -1.07 -14.97
N VAL A 104 -15.55 -2.20 -14.30
CA VAL A 104 -14.54 -3.17 -14.74
C VAL A 104 -15.22 -4.27 -15.53
N ASP A 105 -14.74 -4.48 -16.75
CA ASP A 105 -15.15 -5.60 -17.62
C ASP A 105 -14.13 -6.73 -17.53
N CYS A 106 -14.58 -7.90 -17.09
CA CYS A 106 -13.79 -9.12 -16.99
C CYS A 106 -14.22 -10.18 -18.02
N SER A 107 -15.16 -9.85 -18.92
CA SER A 107 -15.71 -10.79 -19.91
C SER A 107 -14.83 -10.94 -21.15
N ASN A 108 -13.89 -10.02 -21.35
CA ASN A 108 -13.03 -10.00 -22.54
C ASN A 108 -11.87 -10.98 -22.39
N ASP A 109 -11.74 -11.89 -23.35
CA ASP A 109 -10.67 -12.93 -23.38
C ASP A 109 -9.24 -12.39 -23.51
N SER A 110 -9.06 -11.13 -23.89
CA SER A 110 -7.73 -10.52 -24.03
C SER A 110 -7.19 -9.94 -22.72
N VAL A 111 -7.99 -9.94 -21.66
CA VAL A 111 -7.67 -9.30 -20.38
C VAL A 111 -7.01 -10.28 -19.41
N GLY A 112 -6.24 -9.76 -18.45
CA GLY A 112 -5.59 -10.54 -17.41
C GLY A 112 -4.62 -9.64 -16.61
N ALA A 113 -4.12 -10.15 -15.51
CA ALA A 113 -3.03 -9.49 -14.79
C ALA A 113 -1.72 -9.63 -15.56
N GLU A 114 -0.89 -8.60 -15.51
CA GLU A 114 0.44 -8.68 -16.10
C GLU A 114 1.42 -9.33 -15.13
N PHE A 115 2.23 -10.27 -15.61
CA PHE A 115 3.33 -10.84 -14.86
C PHE A 115 4.66 -10.50 -15.55
N ILE A 116 5.57 -9.88 -14.80
CA ILE A 116 6.90 -9.49 -15.26
C ILE A 116 7.93 -10.32 -14.49
N HIS A 117 8.81 -11.02 -15.21
CA HIS A 117 10.03 -11.57 -14.67
C HIS A 117 11.18 -10.63 -15.01
N ALA A 118 11.92 -10.18 -14.01
CA ALA A 118 13.03 -9.25 -14.14
C ALA A 118 14.27 -9.74 -13.37
N ALA A 119 15.42 -9.18 -13.66
CA ALA A 119 16.66 -9.37 -12.91
C ALA A 119 17.29 -8.02 -12.59
N ALA A 120 18.00 -7.96 -11.46
CA ALA A 120 18.77 -6.80 -11.03
C ALA A 120 20.13 -7.22 -10.48
N ASP A 121 21.19 -6.55 -10.92
CA ASP A 121 22.56 -6.79 -10.44
C ASP A 121 22.80 -6.01 -9.12
N ILE A 122 22.06 -6.38 -8.09
CA ILE A 122 22.14 -5.80 -6.75
C ILE A 122 22.04 -6.89 -5.70
N THR A 123 22.50 -6.58 -4.50
CA THR A 123 22.38 -7.44 -3.32
C THR A 123 21.28 -6.92 -2.40
N MET A 124 20.82 -7.77 -1.48
CA MET A 124 19.91 -7.31 -0.43
C MET A 124 20.51 -6.19 0.42
N MET A 125 21.82 -6.21 0.63
CA MET A 125 22.52 -5.18 1.39
C MET A 125 22.49 -3.83 0.69
N ASP A 126 22.52 -3.79 -0.64
CA ASP A 126 22.35 -2.55 -1.41
C ASP A 126 20.97 -1.87 -1.19
N ILE A 127 19.97 -2.64 -0.76
CA ILE A 127 18.61 -2.16 -0.45
C ILE A 127 18.45 -1.85 1.05
N LEU A 128 19.09 -2.62 1.93
CA LEU A 128 18.83 -2.60 3.36
C LEU A 128 19.82 -1.77 4.17
N THR A 129 21.09 -1.65 3.70
CA THR A 129 22.15 -0.95 4.43
C THR A 129 22.08 0.58 4.30
N PRO A 130 21.68 1.17 3.16
CA PRO A 130 21.60 2.63 3.07
C PRO A 130 20.61 3.21 4.08
N ILE A 131 20.95 4.37 4.65
CA ILE A 131 20.11 5.09 5.62
C ILE A 131 18.78 5.48 4.95
N ASP A 132 18.84 6.05 3.76
CA ASP A 132 17.66 6.34 2.96
C ASP A 132 17.33 5.17 2.04
N VAL A 133 16.06 5.00 1.71
CA VAL A 133 15.61 4.00 0.73
C VAL A 133 16.26 4.31 -0.63
N PRO A 134 17.05 3.40 -1.20
CA PRO A 134 17.77 3.67 -2.44
C PRO A 134 16.81 3.87 -3.62
N ARG A 135 17.13 4.79 -4.52
CA ARG A 135 16.31 5.05 -5.72
C ARG A 135 16.09 3.84 -6.61
N ILE A 136 17.01 2.87 -6.61
CA ILE A 136 16.85 1.62 -7.35
C ILE A 136 15.57 0.87 -6.95
N VAL A 137 15.09 1.03 -5.71
CA VAL A 137 13.84 0.41 -5.23
C VAL A 137 12.64 0.84 -6.08
N GLN A 138 12.65 2.07 -6.61
CA GLN A 138 11.57 2.56 -7.48
C GLN A 138 11.48 1.76 -8.78
N SER A 139 12.60 1.29 -9.32
CA SER A 139 12.64 0.52 -10.58
C SER A 139 12.14 -0.93 -10.45
N PHE A 140 11.86 -1.40 -9.23
CA PHE A 140 11.20 -2.70 -9.01
C PHE A 140 9.69 -2.65 -9.24
N PHE A 141 9.12 -1.46 -9.40
CA PHE A 141 7.69 -1.28 -9.56
C PHE A 141 7.38 -0.86 -11.00
N ALA A 142 6.54 -1.66 -11.65
CA ALA A 142 6.02 -1.32 -12.96
C ALA A 142 4.94 -0.22 -12.84
N LEU A 143 4.60 0.40 -13.98
CA LEU A 143 3.54 1.41 -14.09
C LEU A 143 3.74 2.60 -13.10
N ASP A 144 4.99 3.02 -12.88
CA ASP A 144 5.23 4.21 -12.06
C ASP A 144 4.62 5.45 -12.74
N GLY A 145 3.84 6.21 -11.97
CA GLY A 145 3.09 7.35 -12.46
C GLY A 145 1.71 7.04 -13.03
N ALA A 146 1.39 5.76 -13.33
CA ALA A 146 0.05 5.41 -13.77
C ALA A 146 -1.00 5.72 -12.68
N ILE A 147 -2.14 6.24 -13.09
CA ILE A 147 -3.29 6.53 -12.23
C ILE A 147 -4.38 5.48 -12.41
N SER A 148 -5.32 5.40 -11.46
CA SER A 148 -6.39 4.40 -11.51
C SER A 148 -7.22 4.47 -12.82
N HIS A 149 -7.40 5.66 -13.39
CA HIS A 149 -8.09 5.84 -14.69
C HIS A 149 -7.37 5.15 -15.86
N ASP A 150 -6.05 4.98 -15.80
CA ASP A 150 -5.28 4.28 -16.85
C ASP A 150 -5.65 2.80 -16.94
N GLY A 151 -6.40 2.27 -15.96
CA GLY A 151 -7.00 0.94 -16.03
C GLY A 151 -7.94 0.70 -17.23
N HIS A 152 -8.18 1.72 -18.08
CA HIS A 152 -8.82 1.56 -19.38
C HIS A 152 -7.88 0.95 -20.44
N THR A 153 -6.58 1.12 -20.29
CA THR A 153 -5.55 0.68 -21.24
C THR A 153 -4.44 -0.14 -20.58
N GLU A 154 -4.20 0.08 -19.30
CA GLU A 154 -3.19 -0.62 -18.52
C GLU A 154 -3.84 -1.73 -17.66
N PRO A 155 -3.14 -2.82 -17.36
CA PRO A 155 -3.65 -3.88 -16.49
C PRO A 155 -3.90 -3.34 -15.07
N LEU A 156 -5.04 -3.73 -14.47
CA LEU A 156 -5.39 -3.35 -13.09
C LEU A 156 -4.47 -3.98 -12.04
N LEU A 157 -3.76 -5.05 -12.40
CA LEU A 157 -2.76 -5.71 -11.56
C LEU A 157 -1.52 -6.04 -12.37
N VAL A 158 -0.37 -5.62 -11.86
CA VAL A 158 0.95 -6.06 -12.32
C VAL A 158 1.67 -6.73 -11.16
N VAL A 159 2.14 -7.95 -11.40
CA VAL A 159 3.03 -8.67 -10.49
C VAL A 159 4.42 -8.74 -11.13
N GLN A 160 5.38 -8.06 -10.55
CA GLN A 160 6.76 -8.15 -10.97
C GLN A 160 7.55 -9.02 -10.00
N ALA A 161 8.01 -10.17 -10.48
CA ALA A 161 8.99 -10.98 -9.78
C ALA A 161 10.37 -10.61 -10.33
N THR A 162 11.10 -9.84 -9.55
CA THR A 162 12.53 -9.64 -9.78
C THR A 162 13.26 -10.67 -8.94
N ASP A 163 14.43 -11.12 -9.34
CA ASP A 163 15.22 -12.09 -8.55
C ASP A 163 15.40 -11.65 -7.08
N HIS A 164 14.75 -10.54 -6.68
CA HIS A 164 14.80 -9.97 -5.33
C HIS A 164 13.48 -9.35 -4.79
N VAL A 165 12.38 -9.02 -5.56
CA VAL A 165 11.22 -8.24 -5.00
C VAL A 165 9.87 -8.50 -5.68
N ILE A 166 8.74 -8.46 -4.90
CA ILE A 166 7.33 -8.49 -5.37
C ILE A 166 6.46 -7.50 -4.58
N GLY A 167 5.51 -6.78 -5.19
CA GLY A 167 4.75 -5.69 -4.59
C GLY A 167 3.23 -5.54 -4.70
N ASP A 168 2.58 -4.84 -3.80
CA ASP A 168 1.45 -3.90 -3.60
C ASP A 168 0.28 -4.14 -2.60
N GLY A 169 -0.22 -3.12 -1.92
CA GLY A 169 -1.40 -2.53 -1.22
C GLY A 169 -2.38 -3.25 -0.24
N THR A 170 -3.54 -2.68 0.20
CA THR A 170 -4.37 -3.12 1.38
C THR A 170 -5.44 -4.18 1.08
N ALA A 171 -6.27 -4.05 0.05
CA ALA A 171 -7.00 -5.15 -0.60
C ALA A 171 -6.00 -6.21 -1.08
N TYR A 172 -4.86 -5.79 -1.39
CA TYR A 172 -3.60 -6.38 -1.64
C TYR A 172 -3.08 -7.34 -0.55
N TRP A 173 -3.03 -6.99 0.72
CA TRP A 173 -2.58 -7.96 1.73
C TRP A 173 -3.50 -9.17 1.81
N LYS A 174 -4.81 -9.01 1.56
CA LYS A 174 -5.71 -10.14 1.38
C LYS A 174 -5.39 -10.94 0.11
N PHE A 175 -5.19 -10.25 -1.01
CA PHE A 175 -4.77 -10.85 -2.26
C PHE A 175 -3.41 -11.54 -2.09
N PHE A 176 -2.43 -10.85 -1.53
CA PHE A 176 -1.07 -11.37 -1.35
C PHE A 176 -1.01 -12.59 -0.43
N ASN A 177 -1.74 -12.56 0.68
CA ASN A 177 -1.84 -13.71 1.59
C ASN A 177 -2.53 -14.89 0.90
N ALA A 178 -3.60 -14.66 0.13
CA ALA A 178 -4.26 -15.69 -0.66
C ALA A 178 -3.31 -16.26 -1.75
N PHE A 179 -2.61 -15.38 -2.45
CA PHE A 179 -1.62 -15.75 -3.46
C PHE A 179 -0.47 -16.58 -2.86
N ALA A 180 0.09 -16.15 -1.73
CA ALA A 180 1.10 -16.90 -1.00
C ALA A 180 0.56 -18.26 -0.49
N GLU A 181 -0.68 -18.29 0.02
CA GLU A 181 -1.32 -19.53 0.47
C GLU A 181 -1.45 -20.54 -0.66
N ILE A 182 -1.96 -20.13 -1.83
CA ILE A 182 -2.08 -20.99 -3.00
C ILE A 182 -0.70 -21.46 -3.46
N CYS A 183 0.30 -20.57 -3.52
CA CYS A 183 1.66 -20.93 -3.90
C CYS A 183 2.24 -22.02 -2.98
N ARG A 184 2.06 -21.90 -1.67
CA ARG A 184 2.48 -22.95 -0.72
C ARG A 184 1.73 -24.26 -0.90
N LYS A 185 0.43 -24.23 -1.17
CA LYS A 185 -0.38 -25.44 -1.42
C LYS A 185 0.11 -26.18 -2.66
N LEU A 186 0.33 -25.46 -3.77
CA LEU A 186 0.87 -26.04 -5.00
C LEU A 186 2.26 -26.64 -4.80
N ARG A 187 3.12 -25.93 -4.06
CA ARG A 187 4.48 -26.39 -3.78
C ARG A 187 4.54 -27.64 -2.89
N LYS A 188 3.58 -27.79 -1.96
CA LYS A 188 3.44 -29.01 -1.16
C LYS A 188 2.93 -30.18 -2.00
N ALA A 189 1.96 -29.95 -2.87
CA ALA A 189 1.38 -30.99 -3.71
C ALA A 189 2.36 -31.50 -4.76
N SER A 190 3.19 -30.65 -5.36
CA SER A 190 4.23 -31.07 -6.32
C SER A 190 5.32 -31.96 -5.69
N LYS A 191 5.48 -31.93 -4.37
CA LYS A 191 6.39 -32.83 -3.64
C LYS A 191 5.77 -34.19 -3.25
N GLN A 192 4.44 -34.31 -3.31
CA GLN A 192 3.70 -35.52 -3.03
C GLN A 192 3.31 -36.15 -4.38
N ALA A 193 4.00 -37.20 -4.80
CA ALA A 193 3.72 -37.91 -6.04
C ALA A 193 2.27 -38.42 -6.08
N GLY A 194 1.42 -37.75 -6.86
CA GLY A 194 0.03 -38.11 -7.09
C GLY A 194 -0.73 -36.97 -7.70
N ASP A 195 -1.51 -37.24 -8.73
CA ASP A 195 -2.40 -36.30 -9.43
C ASP A 195 -3.61 -35.96 -8.53
N GLN A 196 -3.35 -35.18 -7.47
CA GLN A 196 -4.41 -34.69 -6.58
C GLN A 196 -4.99 -33.42 -7.16
N HIS A 197 -6.29 -33.44 -7.40
CA HIS A 197 -7.09 -32.24 -7.71
C HIS A 197 -6.93 -31.25 -6.56
N ILE A 198 -6.08 -30.25 -6.74
CA ILE A 198 -5.83 -29.24 -5.73
C ILE A 198 -7.04 -28.31 -5.71
N GLU A 199 -7.87 -28.45 -4.68
CA GLU A 199 -8.91 -27.47 -4.41
C GLU A 199 -8.26 -26.15 -3.99
N CYS A 200 -8.52 -25.09 -4.77
CA CYS A 200 -7.95 -23.76 -4.56
C CYS A 200 -8.72 -22.92 -3.53
N ASN A 201 -9.23 -23.56 -2.49
CA ASN A 201 -9.88 -22.85 -1.40
C ASN A 201 -8.85 -22.00 -0.65
N ILE A 202 -9.20 -20.72 -0.41
CA ILE A 202 -8.36 -19.74 0.31
C ILE A 202 -8.98 -19.40 1.68
N SER A 203 -8.11 -19.14 2.65
CA SER A 203 -8.50 -18.74 3.99
C SER A 203 -8.95 -17.27 3.99
N GLY A 204 -10.21 -17.00 3.79
CA GLY A 204 -10.76 -15.64 3.74
C GLY A 204 -10.90 -15.08 2.32
N PRO A 205 -11.83 -15.62 1.52
CA PRO A 205 -12.09 -15.12 0.19
C PRO A 205 -12.50 -13.65 0.21
N PRO A 206 -12.28 -12.90 -0.90
CA PRO A 206 -12.71 -11.52 -0.99
C PRO A 206 -14.24 -11.42 -0.91
N ILE A 207 -14.72 -10.37 -0.30
CA ILE A 207 -16.15 -10.03 -0.33
C ILE A 207 -16.38 -9.26 -1.64
N THR A 208 -16.89 -9.94 -2.66
CA THR A 208 -17.24 -9.34 -3.96
C THR A 208 -18.59 -8.63 -3.90
N ARG A 209 -19.49 -9.11 -3.04
CA ARG A 209 -20.80 -8.48 -2.83
C ARG A 209 -20.66 -7.26 -1.91
N ARG A 210 -21.12 -6.11 -2.40
CA ARG A 210 -20.98 -4.83 -1.71
C ARG A 210 -22.20 -4.58 -0.83
N TRP A 211 -21.99 -4.39 0.49
CA TRP A 211 -23.03 -4.25 1.52
C TRP A 211 -24.00 -3.06 1.29
N PHE A 212 -23.56 -1.99 0.63
CA PHE A 212 -24.40 -0.82 0.36
C PHE A 212 -25.28 -0.95 -0.89
N MET A 213 -25.18 -2.06 -1.63
CA MET A 213 -26.15 -2.41 -2.68
C MET A 213 -27.49 -2.88 -2.09
N GLU A 214 -27.54 -3.23 -0.81
CA GLU A 214 -28.77 -3.62 -0.11
C GLU A 214 -29.74 -2.44 0.04
N ASP A 215 -29.26 -1.19 -0.09
CA ASP A 215 -30.08 0.02 -0.04
C ASP A 215 -30.80 0.34 -1.40
N HIS A 216 -30.97 -0.62 -2.29
CA HIS A 216 -31.68 -0.48 -3.57
C HIS A 216 -31.10 0.57 -4.56
N ILE A 217 -29.87 1.03 -4.36
CA ILE A 217 -29.18 1.89 -5.34
C ILE A 217 -28.57 0.97 -6.39
N ASP A 218 -29.16 0.95 -7.58
CA ASP A 218 -28.58 0.27 -8.73
C ASP A 218 -27.19 0.89 -9.03
N PRO A 219 -26.09 0.14 -8.95
CA PRO A 219 -24.75 0.67 -9.22
C PRO A 219 -24.59 1.15 -10.67
N THR A 220 -25.44 0.69 -11.58
CA THR A 220 -25.48 1.18 -12.97
C THR A 220 -25.91 2.64 -13.05
N LEU A 221 -26.50 3.21 -11.99
CA LEU A 221 -27.01 4.58 -11.93
C LEU A 221 -25.99 5.61 -11.44
N ILE A 222 -24.75 5.21 -11.06
CA ILE A 222 -23.71 6.19 -10.71
C ILE A 222 -23.21 6.86 -11.99
N SER A 223 -23.70 8.06 -12.22
CA SER A 223 -23.21 8.93 -13.29
C SER A 223 -22.31 10.01 -12.72
N LEU A 224 -21.09 10.09 -13.23
CA LEU A 224 -20.19 11.18 -12.91
C LEU A 224 -20.63 12.46 -13.64
N PRO A 225 -20.45 13.65 -13.05
CA PRO A 225 -20.86 14.93 -13.64
C PRO A 225 -19.88 15.42 -14.71
N PHE A 226 -19.33 14.50 -15.50
CA PHE A 226 -18.32 14.75 -16.52
C PHE A 226 -18.81 14.26 -17.89
N SER A 227 -18.30 14.88 -18.93
CA SER A 227 -18.52 14.46 -20.32
C SER A 227 -17.25 13.86 -20.94
N HIS A 228 -16.09 14.09 -20.31
CA HIS A 228 -14.81 13.58 -20.78
C HIS A 228 -13.81 13.45 -19.62
N HIS A 229 -12.94 12.42 -19.67
CA HIS A 229 -11.96 12.16 -18.62
C HIS A 229 -10.99 13.34 -18.34
N LYS A 230 -10.69 14.17 -19.36
CA LYS A 230 -9.85 15.38 -19.18
C LYS A 230 -10.42 16.42 -18.20
N GLU A 231 -11.68 16.30 -17.81
CA GLU A 231 -12.29 17.19 -16.84
C GLU A 231 -11.89 16.85 -15.39
N PHE A 232 -11.38 15.63 -15.16
CA PHE A 232 -10.97 15.18 -13.83
C PHE A 232 -9.59 14.52 -13.78
N VAL A 233 -9.01 14.11 -14.93
CA VAL A 233 -7.63 13.66 -15.03
C VAL A 233 -6.78 14.91 -15.22
N GLU A 234 -6.02 15.28 -14.20
CA GLU A 234 -5.05 16.38 -14.29
C GLU A 234 -3.73 15.89 -14.87
N ASP A 235 -3.00 16.82 -15.48
CA ASP A 235 -1.61 16.60 -15.87
C ASP A 235 -0.77 16.25 -14.63
N GLN A 236 0.28 15.47 -14.83
CA GLN A 236 1.07 14.89 -13.73
C GLN A 236 1.52 15.96 -12.73
N TYR A 237 1.20 15.72 -11.45
CA TYR A 237 1.75 16.49 -10.33
C TYR A 237 3.27 16.43 -10.35
N GLU A 238 3.93 17.59 -10.35
CA GLU A 238 5.38 17.67 -10.24
C GLU A 238 5.82 17.19 -8.86
N ARG A 239 6.47 16.03 -8.83
CA ARG A 239 6.86 15.37 -7.59
C ARG A 239 8.01 16.13 -6.94
N PRO A 240 7.88 16.57 -5.68
CA PRO A 240 8.98 17.24 -4.99
C PRO A 240 10.15 16.28 -4.75
N LEU A 241 11.34 16.83 -4.58
CA LEU A 241 12.49 16.06 -4.12
C LEU A 241 12.24 15.59 -2.69
N LEU A 242 12.16 14.28 -2.49
CA LEU A 242 11.93 13.66 -1.19
C LEU A 242 13.09 12.73 -0.82
N ARG A 243 13.40 12.70 0.48
CA ARG A 243 14.12 11.59 1.11
C ARG A 243 13.11 10.61 1.67
N GLU A 244 13.42 9.34 1.52
CA GLU A 244 12.63 8.23 2.07
C GLU A 244 13.48 7.48 3.07
N ARG A 245 13.00 7.37 4.31
CA ARG A 245 13.75 6.69 5.37
C ARG A 245 12.89 5.73 6.15
N MET A 246 13.48 4.60 6.51
CA MET A 246 12.86 3.59 7.36
C MET A 246 13.25 3.83 8.82
N PHE A 247 12.25 3.94 9.71
CA PHE A 247 12.44 4.06 11.16
C PHE A 247 11.77 2.89 11.87
N HIS A 248 12.50 2.21 12.73
CA HIS A 248 11.99 1.10 13.51
C HIS A 248 11.71 1.53 14.96
N LEU A 249 10.50 1.23 15.42
CA LEU A 249 10.11 1.40 16.83
C LEU A 249 9.86 0.02 17.43
N THR A 250 10.52 -0.25 18.54
CA THR A 250 10.32 -1.49 19.30
C THR A 250 8.98 -1.51 20.01
N GLU A 251 8.53 -2.68 20.43
CA GLU A 251 7.36 -2.82 21.28
C GLU A 251 7.48 -2.00 22.56
N GLU A 252 8.69 -1.96 23.16
CA GLU A 252 8.98 -1.19 24.38
C GLU A 252 8.84 0.32 24.13
N SER A 253 9.40 0.84 23.03
CA SER A 253 9.24 2.25 22.64
C SER A 253 7.78 2.63 22.48
N LEU A 254 7.00 1.78 21.79
CA LEU A 254 5.57 2.00 21.61
C LEU A 254 4.78 1.92 22.91
N ALA A 255 5.15 1.02 23.83
CA ALA A 255 4.55 0.95 25.15
C ALA A 255 4.81 2.21 25.98
N LYS A 256 6.04 2.75 25.92
CA LYS A 256 6.42 4.02 26.56
C LYS A 256 5.62 5.19 26.00
N LEU A 257 5.52 5.30 24.66
CA LEU A 257 4.71 6.36 24.00
C LEU A 257 3.23 6.27 24.40
N LYS A 258 2.68 5.06 24.41
CA LYS A 258 1.30 4.83 24.84
C LYS A 258 1.08 5.22 26.30
N ALA A 259 2.00 4.84 27.19
CA ALA A 259 1.91 5.17 28.61
C ALA A 259 1.97 6.69 28.82
N LYS A 260 2.95 7.38 28.18
CA LYS A 260 3.08 8.84 28.21
C LYS A 260 1.80 9.51 27.72
N ALA A 261 1.27 9.10 26.58
CA ALA A 261 0.03 9.67 26.02
C ALA A 261 -1.18 9.48 26.95
N ASN A 262 -1.31 8.35 27.64
CA ASN A 262 -2.41 8.11 28.57
C ASN A 262 -2.27 8.88 29.90
N VAL A 263 -1.03 9.12 30.35
CA VAL A 263 -0.77 9.94 31.56
C VAL A 263 -1.09 11.42 31.29
N GLU A 264 -0.68 11.92 30.11
CA GLU A 264 -0.90 13.31 29.71
C GLU A 264 -2.34 13.57 29.20
N CYS A 265 -3.10 12.52 28.87
CA CYS A 265 -4.47 12.67 28.40
C CYS A 265 -5.36 13.27 29.49
N SER A 266 -5.95 14.43 29.20
CA SER A 266 -6.76 15.22 30.15
C SER A 266 -8.06 14.53 30.60
N THR A 267 -8.47 13.45 29.91
CA THR A 267 -9.71 12.71 30.19
C THR A 267 -9.41 11.31 30.69
N LYS A 268 -9.59 11.05 31.98
CA LYS A 268 -9.41 9.74 32.60
C LYS A 268 -10.31 8.62 32.02
N GLN A 269 -11.32 8.98 31.24
CA GLN A 269 -12.28 8.05 30.64
C GLN A 269 -11.84 7.56 29.23
N THR A 270 -10.82 8.17 28.65
CA THR A 270 -10.36 7.84 27.29
C THR A 270 -9.07 7.04 27.34
N GLN A 271 -9.07 5.83 26.80
CA GLN A 271 -7.86 5.02 26.64
C GLN A 271 -7.27 5.21 25.25
N ILE A 272 -6.08 5.79 25.18
CA ILE A 272 -5.32 5.97 23.95
C ILE A 272 -4.66 4.63 23.56
N SER A 273 -4.85 4.22 22.29
CA SER A 273 -4.21 3.02 21.74
C SER A 273 -2.75 3.30 21.33
N SER A 274 -1.95 2.22 21.19
CA SER A 274 -0.54 2.37 20.73
C SER A 274 -0.45 3.07 19.38
N PHE A 275 -1.36 2.79 18.44
CA PHE A 275 -1.33 3.42 17.11
C PHE A 275 -1.76 4.88 17.15
N GLN A 276 -2.69 5.26 18.01
CA GLN A 276 -3.04 6.67 18.23
C GLN A 276 -1.90 7.46 18.86
N ALA A 277 -1.21 6.88 19.85
CA ALA A 277 -0.03 7.48 20.46
C ALA A 277 1.11 7.64 19.44
N LEU A 278 1.35 6.61 18.63
CA LEU A 278 2.34 6.65 17.55
C LEU A 278 2.00 7.72 16.52
N SER A 279 0.74 7.78 16.07
CA SER A 279 0.31 8.78 15.08
C SER A 279 0.46 10.20 15.60
N ALA A 280 0.10 10.44 16.86
CA ALA A 280 0.29 11.73 17.52
C ALA A 280 1.77 12.12 17.67
N PHE A 281 2.61 11.15 18.03
CA PHE A 281 4.05 11.32 18.17
C PHE A 281 4.68 11.71 16.83
N VAL A 282 4.43 10.94 15.78
CA VAL A 282 4.94 11.21 14.43
C VAL A 282 4.43 12.54 13.89
N TRP A 283 3.15 12.87 14.11
CA TRP A 283 2.58 14.14 13.69
C TRP A 283 3.30 15.32 14.36
N ARG A 284 3.50 15.29 15.68
CA ARG A 284 4.25 16.33 16.41
C ARG A 284 5.69 16.45 15.91
N SER A 285 6.41 15.34 15.78
CA SER A 285 7.81 15.33 15.38
C SER A 285 8.03 15.86 13.96
N ILE A 286 7.21 15.44 12.99
CA ILE A 286 7.28 15.95 11.62
C ILE A 286 6.87 17.42 11.54
N THR A 287 5.84 17.84 12.29
CA THR A 287 5.43 19.26 12.33
C THR A 287 6.54 20.14 12.90
N ARG A 288 7.23 19.70 13.95
CA ARG A 288 8.38 20.38 14.55
C ARG A 288 9.55 20.47 13.56
N ALA A 289 9.86 19.38 12.86
CA ALA A 289 10.94 19.29 11.88
C ALA A 289 10.72 20.18 10.63
N ARG A 290 9.50 20.57 10.35
CA ARG A 290 9.16 21.49 9.24
C ARG A 290 9.36 22.96 9.56
N HIS A 291 9.62 23.35 10.81
CA HIS A 291 9.82 24.73 11.27
C HIS A 291 8.72 25.70 10.80
N LEU A 292 7.46 25.26 10.82
CA LEU A 292 6.31 26.04 10.42
C LEU A 292 5.96 27.12 11.46
N THR A 293 5.29 28.21 11.05
CA THR A 293 4.83 29.24 11.98
C THR A 293 3.67 28.75 12.84
N SER A 294 3.53 29.28 14.06
CA SER A 294 2.57 28.78 15.06
C SER A 294 1.11 28.90 14.63
N ASP A 295 0.79 29.87 13.77
CA ASP A 295 -0.56 30.13 13.23
C ASP A 295 -0.93 29.22 12.03
N GLN A 296 0.06 28.58 11.38
CA GLN A 296 -0.20 27.65 10.29
C GLN A 296 -1.01 26.45 10.78
N LYS A 297 -1.89 25.96 9.91
CA LYS A 297 -2.62 24.72 10.16
C LYS A 297 -1.74 23.52 9.82
N THR A 298 -1.95 22.42 10.53
CA THR A 298 -1.36 21.10 10.23
C THR A 298 -2.43 20.03 10.31
N ILE A 299 -2.32 19.00 9.51
CA ILE A 299 -3.32 17.93 9.39
C ILE A 299 -2.68 16.55 9.64
N CYS A 300 -3.08 15.93 10.67
CA CYS A 300 -3.34 14.52 10.96
C CYS A 300 -4.67 14.48 11.74
N GLY A 301 -4.91 15.57 12.46
CA GLY A 301 -6.20 16.02 12.97
C GLY A 301 -6.16 17.55 12.99
N THR A 302 -6.95 18.25 12.23
CA THR A 302 -6.85 19.70 11.98
C THR A 302 -6.68 20.55 13.25
N THR A 303 -5.53 21.21 13.38
CA THR A 303 -5.18 22.15 14.44
C THR A 303 -4.12 23.14 13.95
N THR A 304 -3.71 24.10 14.76
CA THR A 304 -2.55 24.95 14.46
C THR A 304 -1.24 24.29 14.92
N VAL A 305 -0.14 24.69 14.34
CA VAL A 305 1.22 24.24 14.73
C VAL A 305 1.50 24.60 16.19
N GLY A 306 1.13 25.83 16.61
CA GLY A 306 1.30 26.27 17.99
C GLY A 306 0.54 25.37 18.97
N GLU A 307 -0.76 25.17 18.76
CA GLU A 307 -1.56 24.27 19.63
C GLU A 307 -0.99 22.84 19.69
N LEU A 308 -0.53 22.31 18.55
CA LEU A 308 0.03 20.96 18.50
C LEU A 308 1.34 20.85 19.29
N LEU A 309 2.22 21.84 19.21
CA LEU A 309 3.55 21.77 19.82
C LEU A 309 3.56 22.25 21.29
N GLU A 310 2.71 23.20 21.67
CA GLU A 310 2.56 23.65 23.05
C GLU A 310 1.90 22.60 23.96
N ASN A 311 0.98 21.81 23.42
CA ASN A 311 0.36 20.71 24.15
C ASN A 311 1.17 19.41 24.04
N GLY A 312 1.06 18.54 25.05
CA GLY A 312 1.74 17.25 25.10
C GLY A 312 1.22 16.21 24.10
N ILE A 313 1.90 15.07 24.03
CA ILE A 313 1.50 13.95 23.16
C ILE A 313 0.10 13.43 23.52
N GLY A 314 -0.31 13.48 24.78
CA GLY A 314 -1.64 13.04 25.23
C GLY A 314 -2.76 13.87 24.60
N TRP A 315 -2.57 15.18 24.48
CA TRP A 315 -3.52 16.06 23.81
C TRP A 315 -3.61 15.75 22.31
N ALA A 316 -2.47 15.63 21.62
CA ALA A 316 -2.43 15.29 20.21
C ALA A 316 -3.07 13.92 19.93
N ALA A 317 -2.83 12.92 20.79
CA ALA A 317 -3.43 11.61 20.71
C ALA A 317 -4.95 11.65 20.95
N LEU A 318 -5.44 12.54 21.81
CA LEU A 318 -6.87 12.75 22.01
C LEU A 318 -7.54 13.35 20.77
N VAL A 319 -6.87 14.27 20.07
CA VAL A 319 -7.35 14.82 18.78
C VAL A 319 -7.51 13.67 17.76
N VAL A 320 -6.48 12.84 17.59
CA VAL A 320 -6.54 11.66 16.72
C VAL A 320 -7.65 10.69 17.14
N HIS A 321 -7.81 10.44 18.45
CA HIS A 321 -8.84 9.58 18.98
C HIS A 321 -10.25 10.09 18.65
N LYS A 322 -10.51 11.40 18.80
CA LYS A 322 -11.81 12.00 18.49
C LYS A 322 -12.17 11.81 17.02
N ILE A 323 -11.22 12.06 16.10
CA ILE A 323 -11.43 11.89 14.66
C ILE A 323 -11.80 10.44 14.35
N ILE A 324 -11.08 9.46 14.91
CA ILE A 324 -11.38 8.04 14.70
C ILE A 324 -12.77 7.69 15.24
N LYS A 325 -13.13 8.20 16.41
CA LYS A 325 -14.46 7.99 17.02
C LYS A 325 -15.60 8.56 16.19
N GLU A 326 -15.35 9.66 15.48
CA GLU A 326 -16.33 10.27 14.60
C GLU A 326 -16.57 9.50 13.30
N HIS A 327 -15.72 8.53 12.92
CA HIS A 327 -15.90 7.68 11.74
C HIS A 327 -16.93 6.57 12.05
N THR A 328 -18.17 6.98 12.34
CA THR A 328 -19.30 6.09 12.54
C THR A 328 -19.90 5.63 11.20
N ASP A 329 -20.66 4.54 11.21
CA ASP A 329 -21.39 4.06 10.04
C ASP A 329 -22.31 5.15 9.47
N GLU A 330 -23.02 5.88 10.32
CA GLU A 330 -23.89 6.99 9.92
C GLU A 330 -23.09 8.10 9.19
N LYS A 331 -21.93 8.49 9.72
CA LYS A 331 -21.08 9.50 9.08
C LYS A 331 -20.57 9.03 7.71
N ILE A 332 -20.15 7.76 7.60
CA ILE A 332 -19.69 7.17 6.34
C ILE A 332 -20.83 7.11 5.32
N ARG A 333 -22.06 6.71 5.73
CA ARG A 333 -23.24 6.75 4.84
C ARG A 333 -23.54 8.18 4.40
N GLY A 334 -23.52 9.15 5.30
CA GLY A 334 -23.73 10.57 4.99
C GLY A 334 -22.67 11.14 4.04
N LEU A 335 -21.40 10.72 4.16
CA LEU A 335 -20.34 11.09 3.21
C LEU A 335 -20.64 10.50 1.81
N ARG A 336 -21.05 9.23 1.71
CA ARG A 336 -21.48 8.62 0.45
C ARG A 336 -22.63 9.39 -0.18
N GLU A 337 -23.68 9.72 0.57
CA GLU A 337 -24.83 10.48 0.06
C GLU A 337 -24.44 11.88 -0.45
N LYS A 338 -23.54 12.56 0.26
CA LYS A 338 -22.98 13.84 -0.18
C LYS A 338 -22.21 13.68 -1.49
N TRP A 339 -21.37 12.64 -1.56
CA TRP A 339 -20.60 12.34 -2.77
C TRP A 339 -21.52 12.02 -3.95
N MET A 340 -22.58 11.21 -3.74
CA MET A 340 -23.55 10.89 -4.77
C MET A 340 -24.28 12.13 -5.33
N LYS A 341 -24.51 13.16 -4.49
CA LYS A 341 -25.11 14.43 -4.93
C LYS A 341 -24.13 15.32 -5.67
N LYS A 342 -22.86 15.26 -5.32
CA LYS A 342 -21.78 16.04 -5.93
C LYS A 342 -20.51 15.18 -5.97
N PRO A 343 -20.36 14.32 -6.97
CA PRO A 343 -19.19 13.48 -7.11
C PRO A 343 -17.91 14.32 -7.18
N LEU A 344 -16.91 13.93 -6.38
CA LEU A 344 -15.59 14.51 -6.34
C LEU A 344 -14.56 13.40 -6.61
N ILE A 345 -13.62 13.66 -7.51
CA ILE A 345 -12.47 12.80 -7.77
C ILE A 345 -11.27 13.46 -7.12
N HIS A 346 -10.55 12.69 -6.30
CA HIS A 346 -9.33 13.17 -5.63
C HIS A 346 -8.25 13.42 -6.68
N GLN A 347 -7.56 14.55 -6.52
CA GLN A 347 -6.43 14.89 -7.36
C GLN A 347 -5.14 14.22 -6.86
N THR A 348 -4.17 14.02 -7.75
CA THR A 348 -2.82 13.55 -7.40
C THR A 348 -2.06 14.62 -6.63
N GLY A 349 -1.25 14.21 -5.67
CA GLY A 349 -0.45 15.14 -4.87
C GLY A 349 -0.99 15.32 -3.44
N PRO A 350 -0.53 16.33 -2.72
CA PRO A 350 -1.06 16.63 -1.39
C PRO A 350 -2.53 17.03 -1.49
N PHE A 351 -3.35 16.39 -0.66
CA PHE A 351 -4.81 16.65 -0.62
C PHE A 351 -5.18 18.07 -0.14
N SER A 352 -4.18 18.93 0.13
CA SER A 352 -4.36 20.26 0.71
C SER A 352 -3.06 21.07 0.60
N ASP A 353 -3.18 22.39 0.46
CA ASP A 353 -2.09 23.36 0.63
C ASP A 353 -1.60 23.42 2.09
N VAL A 354 -2.33 22.80 3.00
CA VAL A 354 -1.97 22.72 4.42
C VAL A 354 -1.01 21.56 4.63
N PRO A 355 0.12 21.74 5.35
CA PRO A 355 1.05 20.68 5.68
C PRO A 355 0.37 19.49 6.36
N ILE A 356 0.39 18.35 5.70
CA ILE A 356 -0.26 17.12 6.15
C ILE A 356 0.78 16.10 6.67
N VAL A 357 0.41 15.34 7.69
CA VAL A 357 1.06 14.08 8.04
C VAL A 357 0.05 12.97 7.83
N HIS A 358 0.26 12.20 6.78
CA HIS A 358 -0.66 11.16 6.36
C HIS A 358 -0.16 9.78 6.80
N MET A 359 -0.74 9.25 7.87
CA MET A 359 -0.46 7.90 8.35
C MET A 359 -1.21 6.89 7.47
N GLY A 360 -0.48 6.24 6.57
CA GLY A 360 -1.02 5.19 5.69
C GLY A 360 -0.69 3.79 6.18
N SER A 361 -1.47 2.80 5.72
CA SER A 361 -1.35 1.39 6.08
C SER A 361 -1.61 1.10 7.58
N SER A 362 -1.50 -0.14 7.98
CA SER A 362 -1.68 -0.55 9.37
C SER A 362 -0.60 -1.57 9.77
N PRO A 363 0.06 -1.39 10.92
CA PRO A 363 1.01 -2.39 11.42
C PRO A 363 0.34 -3.71 11.83
N ARG A 364 -1.00 -3.80 11.78
CA ARG A 364 -1.74 -5.04 11.99
C ARG A 364 -1.83 -5.92 10.75
N PHE A 365 -1.53 -5.39 9.58
CA PHE A 365 -1.48 -6.23 8.38
C PHE A 365 -0.33 -7.22 8.49
N ASP A 366 -0.64 -8.48 8.22
CA ASP A 366 0.34 -9.56 8.27
C ASP A 366 1.18 -9.56 6.99
N VAL A 367 2.09 -8.59 6.92
CA VAL A 367 3.00 -8.37 5.81
C VAL A 367 4.00 -9.50 5.69
N TYR A 368 4.50 -9.97 6.82
CA TYR A 368 5.53 -11.02 6.88
C TYR A 368 4.97 -12.44 6.89
N GLY A 369 3.65 -12.61 7.05
CA GLY A 369 2.95 -13.88 6.85
C GLY A 369 2.76 -14.27 5.39
N CYS A 370 3.07 -13.38 4.45
CA CYS A 370 3.05 -13.65 3.00
C CYS A 370 4.24 -14.53 2.60
N ASP A 371 4.29 -15.77 3.07
CA ASP A 371 5.32 -16.74 2.71
C ASP A 371 4.91 -17.50 1.43
N PHE A 372 5.66 -17.32 0.36
CA PHE A 372 5.52 -18.03 -0.91
C PHE A 372 6.25 -19.39 -0.96
N GLY A 373 6.69 -19.88 0.20
CA GLY A 373 7.54 -21.05 0.32
C GLY A 373 9.04 -20.71 0.27
N LEU A 374 9.38 -19.43 0.38
CA LEU A 374 10.74 -18.90 0.53
C LEU A 374 11.07 -18.56 2.00
N GLY A 375 10.14 -18.82 2.91
CA GLY A 375 10.22 -18.36 4.29
C GLY A 375 9.66 -16.94 4.46
N THR A 376 9.98 -16.33 5.59
CA THR A 376 9.53 -14.98 5.94
C THR A 376 10.24 -13.92 5.10
N ALA A 377 9.49 -12.94 4.59
CA ALA A 377 10.08 -11.79 3.93
C ALA A 377 11.01 -11.03 4.89
N VAL A 378 12.14 -10.55 4.38
CA VAL A 378 13.14 -9.82 5.18
C VAL A 378 12.87 -8.32 5.24
N ALA A 379 12.10 -7.78 4.29
CA ALA A 379 11.68 -6.38 4.30
C ALA A 379 10.44 -6.16 3.43
N ALA A 380 9.71 -5.08 3.75
CA ALA A 380 8.69 -4.50 2.89
C ALA A 380 9.17 -3.13 2.40
N ARG A 381 8.83 -2.79 1.16
CA ARG A 381 9.10 -1.47 0.56
C ARG A 381 7.90 -1.02 -0.25
N SER A 382 7.75 0.29 -0.44
CA SER A 382 6.80 0.83 -1.42
C SER A 382 7.52 1.49 -2.59
N GLY A 383 6.87 1.50 -3.75
CA GLY A 383 7.30 2.27 -4.90
C GLY A 383 7.11 3.78 -4.69
N PHE A 384 7.44 4.57 -5.69
CA PHE A 384 7.42 6.03 -5.59
C PHE A 384 6.02 6.63 -5.81
N ALA A 385 5.11 5.88 -6.39
CA ALA A 385 3.72 6.29 -6.57
C ALA A 385 3.06 6.62 -5.22
N ASN A 386 2.25 7.65 -5.17
CA ASN A 386 1.56 8.15 -3.97
C ASN A 386 2.48 8.62 -2.83
N LYS A 387 3.74 8.97 -3.11
CA LYS A 387 4.65 9.59 -2.13
C LYS A 387 4.61 11.11 -2.27
N PHE A 388 4.50 11.77 -1.14
CA PHE A 388 4.48 13.24 -1.02
C PHE A 388 5.03 13.63 0.35
N ASP A 389 5.29 14.92 0.56
CA ASP A 389 5.78 15.46 1.83
C ASP A 389 4.83 15.13 2.99
N GLY A 390 5.32 14.42 4.00
CA GLY A 390 4.57 13.98 5.16
C GLY A 390 3.79 12.68 4.99
N LYS A 391 4.02 11.95 3.90
CA LYS A 391 3.53 10.57 3.78
C LYS A 391 4.33 9.66 4.71
N VAL A 392 3.62 8.96 5.58
CA VAL A 392 4.17 7.95 6.48
C VAL A 392 3.42 6.64 6.25
N THR A 393 4.14 5.59 5.89
CA THR A 393 3.57 4.25 5.75
C THR A 393 4.02 3.37 6.91
N SER A 394 3.08 2.80 7.65
CA SER A 394 3.38 1.91 8.78
C SER A 394 3.26 0.44 8.37
N TYR A 395 4.26 -0.34 8.76
CA TYR A 395 4.31 -1.79 8.60
C TYR A 395 4.50 -2.45 9.97
N ARG A 396 4.14 -3.72 10.06
CA ARG A 396 4.57 -4.55 11.20
C ARG A 396 6.10 -4.58 11.25
N GLY A 397 6.68 -4.48 12.45
CA GLY A 397 8.13 -4.60 12.60
C GLY A 397 8.58 -6.05 12.55
N LEU A 398 9.86 -6.25 12.22
CA LEU A 398 10.49 -7.59 12.13
C LEU A 398 10.80 -8.19 13.49
N THR A 399 11.02 -7.36 14.53
CA THR A 399 11.47 -7.80 15.86
C THR A 399 10.36 -8.39 16.73
N GLY A 400 9.18 -8.66 16.17
CA GLY A 400 8.09 -9.34 16.88
C GLY A 400 6.74 -8.62 16.82
N ILE A 401 5.75 -9.26 17.47
CA ILE A 401 4.40 -8.71 17.62
C ILE A 401 4.48 -7.46 18.49
N GLY A 402 4.04 -6.32 17.96
CA GLY A 402 4.02 -5.05 18.72
C GLY A 402 5.03 -4.02 18.22
N SER A 403 6.11 -4.41 17.54
CA SER A 403 7.02 -3.46 16.90
C SER A 403 6.45 -2.91 15.58
N VAL A 404 6.90 -1.72 15.19
CA VAL A 404 6.44 -1.03 13.97
C VAL A 404 7.64 -0.52 13.17
N MET A 405 7.54 -0.66 11.85
CA MET A 405 8.42 -0.02 10.89
C MET A 405 7.67 1.13 10.23
N LEU A 406 8.23 2.31 10.22
CA LEU A 406 7.72 3.49 9.53
C LEU A 406 8.58 3.80 8.31
N GLU A 407 7.94 3.94 7.15
CA GLU A 407 8.53 4.54 5.96
C GLU A 407 8.08 5.98 5.90
N VAL A 408 8.99 6.92 6.10
CA VAL A 408 8.73 8.36 6.18
C VAL A 408 9.27 9.05 4.94
N CYS A 409 8.44 9.89 4.31
CA CYS A 409 8.79 10.69 3.13
C CYS A 409 8.74 12.18 3.49
N LEU A 410 9.87 12.87 3.40
CA LEU A 410 9.99 14.29 3.70
C LEU A 410 10.98 14.98 2.74
N PRO A 411 10.85 16.30 2.52
CA PRO A 411 11.91 17.08 1.90
C PRO A 411 13.24 16.92 2.65
N PRO A 412 14.40 17.04 1.96
CA PRO A 412 15.70 16.80 2.58
C PRO A 412 15.96 17.58 3.86
N GLU A 413 15.54 18.85 3.91
CA GLU A 413 15.71 19.73 5.09
C GLU A 413 14.89 19.22 6.27
N SER A 414 13.60 18.92 6.05
CA SER A 414 12.71 18.40 7.10
C SER A 414 13.14 17.01 7.58
N MET A 415 13.67 16.15 6.69
CA MET A 415 14.20 14.87 7.10
C MET A 415 15.44 15.04 7.98
N SER A 416 16.36 15.95 7.62
CA SER A 416 17.57 16.22 8.43
C SER A 416 17.21 16.82 9.78
N ALA A 417 16.19 17.68 9.85
CA ALA A 417 15.69 18.21 11.12
C ALA A 417 15.04 17.12 11.99
N LEU A 418 14.29 16.16 11.38
CA LEU A 418 13.71 15.03 12.10
C LEU A 418 14.81 14.09 12.65
N GLU A 419 15.89 13.87 11.90
CA GLU A 419 17.07 13.11 12.30
C GLU A 419 17.83 13.76 13.47
N SER A 420 17.68 15.07 13.66
CA SER A 420 18.28 15.85 14.74
C SER A 420 17.33 16.02 15.93
N ASP A 421 16.08 15.58 15.83
CA ASP A 421 15.09 15.67 16.91
C ASP A 421 15.35 14.57 17.93
N GLU A 422 15.92 14.95 19.10
CA GLU A 422 16.30 13.99 20.16
C GLU A 422 15.09 13.18 20.64
N GLU A 423 13.90 13.82 20.84
CA GLU A 423 12.69 13.09 21.29
C GLU A 423 12.28 12.01 20.27
N PHE A 424 12.40 12.31 18.97
CA PHE A 424 12.09 11.36 17.93
C PHE A 424 13.13 10.23 17.87
N MET A 425 14.40 10.58 17.87
CA MET A 425 15.48 9.61 17.71
C MET A 425 15.64 8.69 18.93
N ASP A 426 15.31 9.15 20.13
CA ASP A 426 15.28 8.31 21.34
C ASP A 426 14.19 7.23 21.30
N ALA A 427 13.12 7.45 20.53
CA ALA A 427 12.03 6.49 20.38
C ALA A 427 12.31 5.43 19.30
N VAL A 428 13.22 5.68 18.37
CA VAL A 428 13.55 4.77 17.27
C VAL A 428 14.82 3.95 17.59
N SER A 429 14.87 2.74 17.04
CA SER A 429 16.06 1.89 17.16
C SER A 429 17.18 2.40 16.25
N PRO A 430 18.44 2.31 16.67
CA PRO A 430 19.58 2.58 15.80
C PRO A 430 19.52 1.76 14.52
N HIS A 431 19.86 2.38 13.39
CA HIS A 431 19.81 1.75 12.06
C HIS A 431 20.70 0.50 11.97
N GLU A 432 21.85 0.51 12.61
CA GLU A 432 22.80 -0.61 12.62
C GLU A 432 22.23 -1.87 13.27
N ILE A 433 21.46 -1.74 14.33
CA ILE A 433 20.79 -2.89 14.99
C ILE A 433 19.76 -3.50 14.03
N HIS A 434 19.05 -2.67 13.30
CA HIS A 434 18.08 -3.13 12.32
C HIS A 434 18.74 -3.94 11.19
N VAL A 435 19.85 -3.45 10.65
CA VAL A 435 20.64 -4.15 9.60
C VAL A 435 21.23 -5.44 10.12
N GLN A 436 21.79 -5.46 11.34
CA GLN A 436 22.33 -6.67 11.98
C GLN A 436 21.24 -7.73 12.15
N TYR A 437 20.06 -7.34 12.64
CA TYR A 437 18.93 -8.29 12.79
C TYR A 437 18.57 -8.94 11.45
N LEU A 438 18.54 -8.17 10.36
CA LEU A 438 18.25 -8.68 9.01
C LEU A 438 19.34 -9.63 8.48
N ALA A 439 20.58 -9.52 8.96
CA ALA A 439 21.67 -10.41 8.58
C ALA A 439 21.56 -11.80 9.25
N TYR A 440 20.90 -11.91 10.40
CA TYR A 440 20.72 -13.17 11.14
C TYR A 440 19.40 -13.89 10.85
N VAL A 441 18.40 -13.20 10.33
CA VAL A 441 17.09 -13.76 9.93
C VAL A 441 17.13 -14.22 8.47
#